data_1bf9da799ae0ab70687cb3b2d3dc78fa
#
_entry.id   1bf9da799ae0ab70687cb3b2d3dc78fa
#
_cell.length_a   1.000
_cell.length_b   1.000
_cell.length_c   1.000
_cell.angle_alpha   90.00
_cell.angle_beta   90.00
_cell.angle_gamma   90.00
#
_symmetry.space_group_name_H-M   'P 1'
#
loop_
_entity.id
_entity.type
_entity.pdbx_description
1 polymer ?
#
loop_
_entity_poly.entity_id
_entity_poly.type
_entity_poly.pdbx_seq_one_letter_code
_entity_poly.pdbx_strand_id
1 'polypeptide(L)'
;KGLKVSSVGTDSVKLSWTKIGCTNYRIYQKIKGEWKEIGKTTGTSYTVKKLAPATKYQFKIRACKQDDKKMNNNHYGKYSGVVTATTKKSDKITQADIDAMKAELTAYSREKATYIKEHYTEFWKYGTDFNTIEEYFELKEKSVTPENAGYDAVYVIPYTQDNLDETIQLYKRKIDYLYEKEGDVYYVVYIENCPNGHRVNSNPCWATYFLY
;
A
#
# COMPACT_ATOMS: atom_id res chain seq x y z
N LYS A 1 10.94 -31.69 -15.90
CA LYS A 1 11.44 -30.73 -16.91
C LYS A 1 10.35 -29.71 -17.17
N GLY A 2 10.70 -28.49 -17.53
CA GLY A 2 9.75 -27.45 -17.92
C GLY A 2 9.03 -26.75 -16.75
N LEU A 3 9.72 -26.48 -15.63
CA LEU A 3 9.19 -25.58 -14.61
C LEU A 3 8.92 -24.20 -15.24
N LYS A 4 7.72 -23.67 -15.02
CA LYS A 4 7.31 -22.33 -15.47
C LYS A 4 6.42 -21.67 -14.44
N VAL A 5 6.38 -20.34 -14.46
CA VAL A 5 5.37 -19.54 -13.77
C VAL A 5 4.10 -19.58 -14.61
N SER A 6 2.99 -20.03 -14.03
CA SER A 6 1.71 -20.13 -14.74
C SER A 6 0.75 -18.99 -14.43
N SER A 7 0.85 -18.40 -13.24
CA SER A 7 0.16 -17.15 -12.90
C SER A 7 0.86 -16.42 -11.75
N VAL A 8 0.63 -15.12 -11.67
CA VAL A 8 1.17 -14.25 -10.64
C VAL A 8 0.04 -13.39 -10.07
N GLY A 9 -0.14 -13.44 -8.75
CA GLY A 9 -1.02 -12.57 -7.98
C GLY A 9 -0.24 -11.46 -7.26
N THR A 10 -0.92 -10.73 -6.41
CA THR A 10 -0.32 -9.71 -5.55
C THR A 10 0.47 -10.32 -4.40
N ASP A 11 0.02 -11.47 -3.88
CA ASP A 11 0.58 -12.17 -2.72
C ASP A 11 0.95 -13.63 -3.03
N SER A 12 0.88 -14.04 -4.31
CA SER A 12 1.02 -15.44 -4.69
C SER A 12 1.63 -15.63 -6.08
N VAL A 13 2.31 -16.77 -6.24
CA VAL A 13 2.85 -17.23 -7.53
C VAL A 13 2.46 -18.70 -7.72
N LYS A 14 1.81 -19.01 -8.84
CA LYS A 14 1.52 -20.39 -9.23
C LYS A 14 2.59 -20.91 -10.18
N LEU A 15 3.21 -22.00 -9.78
CA LEU A 15 4.21 -22.75 -10.53
C LEU A 15 3.56 -23.95 -11.20
N SER A 16 4.02 -24.33 -12.38
CA SER A 16 3.61 -25.54 -13.05
C SER A 16 4.77 -26.21 -13.79
N TRP A 17 4.68 -27.51 -14.01
CA TRP A 17 5.72 -28.32 -14.67
C TRP A 17 5.16 -29.58 -15.31
N THR A 18 5.95 -30.22 -16.15
CA THR A 18 5.60 -31.46 -16.79
C THR A 18 5.75 -32.67 -15.82
N LYS A 19 4.76 -33.54 -15.78
CA LYS A 19 4.79 -34.77 -14.97
C LYS A 19 5.93 -35.65 -15.38
N ILE A 20 6.61 -36.25 -14.40
CA ILE A 20 7.57 -37.33 -14.57
C ILE A 20 7.29 -38.43 -13.55
N GLY A 21 7.83 -39.63 -13.75
CA GLY A 21 7.66 -40.77 -12.85
C GLY A 21 8.37 -40.54 -11.51
N CYS A 22 7.68 -39.96 -10.55
CA CYS A 22 8.17 -39.75 -9.19
C CYS A 22 7.02 -39.77 -8.18
N THR A 23 7.34 -39.90 -6.88
CA THR A 23 6.35 -39.93 -5.81
C THR A 23 5.83 -38.54 -5.50
N ASN A 24 6.72 -37.53 -5.44
CA ASN A 24 6.36 -36.17 -5.17
C ASN A 24 7.40 -35.21 -5.76
N TYR A 25 7.07 -33.90 -5.70
CA TYR A 25 7.97 -32.80 -6.04
C TYR A 25 8.23 -31.96 -4.79
N ARG A 26 9.47 -31.54 -4.60
CA ARG A 26 9.91 -30.59 -3.58
C ARG A 26 10.11 -29.23 -4.21
N ILE A 27 9.52 -28.19 -3.62
CA ILE A 27 9.53 -26.83 -4.10
C ILE A 27 10.48 -26.01 -3.23
N TYR A 28 11.34 -25.23 -3.87
CA TYR A 28 12.37 -24.40 -3.21
C TYR A 28 12.21 -22.96 -3.64
N GLN A 29 12.36 -22.04 -2.68
CA GLN A 29 12.42 -20.62 -2.88
C GLN A 29 13.78 -20.11 -2.43
N LYS A 30 14.35 -19.09 -3.13
CA LYS A 30 15.53 -18.39 -2.67
C LYS A 30 15.16 -17.34 -1.64
N ILE A 31 15.63 -17.50 -0.40
CA ILE A 31 15.35 -16.61 0.75
C ILE A 31 16.70 -16.18 1.32
N LYS A 32 16.96 -14.86 1.37
CA LYS A 32 18.23 -14.27 1.84
C LYS A 32 19.47 -14.91 1.22
N GLY A 33 19.41 -15.18 -0.10
CA GLY A 33 20.51 -15.78 -0.84
C GLY A 33 20.55 -17.32 -0.84
N GLU A 34 19.84 -17.99 0.06
CA GLU A 34 19.82 -19.45 0.21
C GLU A 34 18.58 -20.11 -0.36
N TRP A 35 18.70 -21.35 -0.82
CA TRP A 35 17.58 -22.15 -1.28
C TRP A 35 16.93 -22.91 -0.11
N LYS A 36 15.70 -22.53 0.24
CA LYS A 36 14.91 -23.20 1.29
C LYS A 36 13.75 -23.97 0.68
N GLU A 37 13.50 -25.18 1.18
CA GLU A 37 12.31 -25.95 0.82
C GLU A 37 11.09 -25.28 1.44
N ILE A 38 10.10 -24.96 0.60
CA ILE A 38 8.86 -24.28 1.01
C ILE A 38 7.62 -25.16 0.88
N GLY A 39 7.77 -26.34 0.31
CA GLY A 39 6.65 -27.29 0.20
C GLY A 39 6.91 -28.52 -0.65
N LYS A 40 5.93 -29.41 -0.64
CA LYS A 40 5.90 -30.62 -1.44
C LYS A 40 4.52 -30.83 -2.04
N THR A 41 4.45 -31.51 -3.20
CA THR A 41 3.19 -31.87 -3.87
C THR A 41 3.36 -33.12 -4.71
N THR A 42 2.30 -33.88 -4.90
CA THR A 42 2.23 -34.98 -5.84
C THR A 42 1.71 -34.55 -7.22
N GLY A 43 1.14 -33.35 -7.29
CA GLY A 43 0.64 -32.70 -8.50
C GLY A 43 1.73 -32.11 -9.37
N THR A 44 1.33 -31.51 -10.48
CA THR A 44 2.20 -30.82 -11.44
C THR A 44 2.13 -29.29 -11.34
N SER A 45 1.54 -28.78 -10.26
CA SER A 45 1.50 -27.35 -9.93
C SER A 45 1.59 -27.13 -8.43
N TYR A 46 2.02 -25.93 -8.05
CA TYR A 46 2.09 -25.50 -6.66
C TYR A 46 1.89 -23.99 -6.59
N THR A 47 1.04 -23.52 -5.67
CA THR A 47 0.84 -22.09 -5.43
C THR A 47 1.57 -21.69 -4.16
N VAL A 48 2.58 -20.86 -4.33
CA VAL A 48 3.26 -20.17 -3.22
C VAL A 48 2.39 -18.99 -2.82
N LYS A 49 2.09 -18.86 -1.53
CA LYS A 49 1.23 -17.80 -0.96
C LYS A 49 1.98 -16.98 0.08
N LYS A 50 1.35 -15.90 0.56
CA LYS A 50 1.91 -14.97 1.56
C LYS A 50 3.21 -14.33 1.10
N LEU A 51 3.30 -14.00 -0.15
CA LEU A 51 4.39 -13.24 -0.75
C LEU A 51 4.12 -11.74 -0.60
N ALA A 52 5.17 -10.94 -0.46
CA ALA A 52 5.05 -9.49 -0.50
C ALA A 52 4.70 -9.01 -1.93
N PRO A 53 3.85 -7.98 -2.08
CA PRO A 53 3.56 -7.39 -3.39
C PRO A 53 4.79 -6.75 -4.04
N ALA A 54 4.73 -6.54 -5.36
CA ALA A 54 5.77 -5.90 -6.17
C ALA A 54 7.19 -6.45 -5.94
N THR A 55 7.31 -7.72 -5.48
CA THR A 55 8.56 -8.32 -5.03
C THR A 55 9.00 -9.45 -5.94
N LYS A 56 10.30 -9.49 -6.26
CA LYS A 56 10.91 -10.50 -7.12
C LYS A 56 11.27 -11.76 -6.32
N TYR A 57 10.82 -12.92 -6.80
CA TYR A 57 11.06 -14.22 -6.20
C TYR A 57 11.68 -15.20 -7.19
N GLN A 58 12.49 -16.13 -6.70
CA GLN A 58 13.11 -17.20 -7.48
C GLN A 58 12.71 -18.56 -6.93
N PHE A 59 12.37 -19.47 -7.84
CA PHE A 59 11.94 -20.81 -7.49
C PHE A 59 12.64 -21.87 -8.31
N LYS A 60 12.84 -23.06 -7.74
CA LYS A 60 13.23 -24.30 -8.42
C LYS A 60 12.52 -25.48 -7.77
N ILE A 61 12.45 -26.57 -8.48
CA ILE A 61 11.86 -27.82 -7.97
C ILE A 61 12.81 -28.99 -8.20
N ARG A 62 12.60 -30.06 -7.47
CA ARG A 62 13.17 -31.36 -7.81
C ARG A 62 12.15 -32.48 -7.56
N ALA A 63 12.22 -33.53 -8.37
CA ALA A 63 11.45 -34.73 -8.14
C ALA A 63 12.04 -35.55 -7.00
N CYS A 64 11.17 -36.24 -6.29
CA CYS A 64 11.55 -37.19 -5.24
C CYS A 64 10.80 -38.51 -5.47
N LYS A 65 11.53 -39.60 -5.49
CA LYS A 65 10.96 -40.96 -5.45
C LYS A 65 11.21 -41.52 -4.06
N GLN A 66 10.16 -41.89 -3.36
CA GLN A 66 10.23 -42.49 -2.05
C GLN A 66 10.22 -44.03 -2.24
N ASP A 67 11.07 -44.70 -1.50
CA ASP A 67 11.09 -46.19 -1.53
C ASP A 67 10.02 -46.71 -0.58
N ASP A 68 9.08 -47.48 -1.11
CA ASP A 68 7.92 -48.02 -0.35
C ASP A 68 8.33 -48.99 0.77
N LYS A 69 9.59 -49.47 0.75
CA LYS A 69 10.08 -50.48 1.69
C LYS A 69 10.89 -49.90 2.87
N LYS A 70 11.28 -48.63 2.84
CA LYS A 70 12.04 -47.99 3.91
C LYS A 70 11.56 -46.54 4.14
N MET A 71 10.97 -46.27 5.30
CA MET A 71 10.29 -45.00 5.63
C MET A 71 11.12 -43.72 5.54
N ASN A 72 12.41 -43.75 5.25
CA ASN A 72 13.25 -42.56 5.13
C ASN A 72 14.19 -42.54 3.92
N ASN A 73 14.02 -43.41 2.94
CA ASN A 73 14.90 -43.47 1.79
C ASN A 73 14.33 -42.65 0.61
N ASN A 74 14.67 -41.33 0.60
CA ASN A 74 14.26 -40.42 -0.46
C ASN A 74 15.34 -40.36 -1.55
N HIS A 75 15.00 -40.78 -2.76
CA HIS A 75 15.85 -40.59 -3.94
C HIS A 75 15.50 -39.27 -4.65
N TYR A 76 16.42 -38.35 -4.67
CA TYR A 76 16.22 -37.04 -5.25
C TYR A 76 16.78 -36.92 -6.66
N GLY A 77 15.96 -36.44 -7.58
CA GLY A 77 16.37 -36.07 -8.92
C GLY A 77 17.18 -34.77 -8.93
N LYS A 78 17.74 -34.41 -10.09
CA LYS A 78 18.35 -33.10 -10.31
C LYS A 78 17.32 -32.00 -10.15
N TYR A 79 17.78 -30.81 -9.69
CA TYR A 79 16.95 -29.61 -9.69
C TYR A 79 16.54 -29.20 -11.11
N SER A 80 15.38 -28.57 -11.21
CA SER A 80 14.97 -27.84 -12.42
C SER A 80 15.88 -26.60 -12.64
N GLY A 81 15.74 -25.99 -13.79
CA GLY A 81 16.15 -24.59 -13.97
C GLY A 81 15.42 -23.70 -12.97
N VAL A 82 15.99 -22.53 -12.70
CA VAL A 82 15.40 -21.49 -11.86
C VAL A 82 14.38 -20.70 -12.67
N VAL A 83 13.20 -20.45 -12.10
CA VAL A 83 12.23 -19.50 -12.64
C VAL A 83 12.14 -18.30 -11.72
N THR A 84 11.92 -17.14 -12.31
CA THR A 84 11.76 -15.86 -11.60
C THR A 84 10.35 -15.34 -11.83
N ALA A 85 9.72 -14.81 -10.79
CA ALA A 85 8.44 -14.12 -10.86
C ALA A 85 8.48 -12.86 -10.00
N THR A 86 7.85 -11.79 -10.46
CA THR A 86 7.59 -10.60 -9.64
C THR A 86 6.10 -10.55 -9.36
N THR A 87 5.72 -10.54 -8.07
CA THR A 87 4.32 -10.38 -7.67
C THR A 87 3.76 -9.06 -8.19
N LYS A 88 2.45 -9.03 -8.45
CA LYS A 88 1.78 -7.78 -8.84
C LYS A 88 1.84 -6.76 -7.69
N LYS A 89 1.71 -5.48 -8.01
CA LYS A 89 1.49 -4.44 -6.99
C LYS A 89 0.19 -4.76 -6.24
N SER A 90 0.12 -4.38 -4.98
CA SER A 90 -1.12 -4.47 -4.22
C SER A 90 -2.11 -3.41 -4.75
N ASP A 91 -3.34 -3.80 -4.99
CA ASP A 91 -4.43 -2.86 -5.26
C ASP A 91 -4.95 -2.21 -3.97
N LYS A 92 -4.45 -2.68 -2.81
CA LYS A 92 -4.84 -2.15 -1.51
C LYS A 92 -3.94 -0.99 -1.14
N ILE A 93 -4.57 0.13 -0.84
CA ILE A 93 -3.92 1.26 -0.19
C ILE A 93 -3.51 0.87 1.22
N THR A 94 -2.31 1.22 1.59
CA THR A 94 -1.75 1.04 2.93
C THR A 94 -1.86 2.34 3.73
N GLN A 95 -1.69 2.25 5.05
CA GLN A 95 -1.59 3.45 5.89
C GLN A 95 -0.44 4.36 5.44
N ALA A 96 0.69 3.81 5.01
CA ALA A 96 1.82 4.59 4.51
C ALA A 96 1.48 5.40 3.25
N ASP A 97 0.64 4.87 2.36
CA ASP A 97 0.16 5.61 1.17
C ASP A 97 -0.73 6.77 1.58
N ILE A 98 -1.59 6.58 2.59
CA ILE A 98 -2.45 7.65 3.14
C ILE A 98 -1.62 8.72 3.84
N ASP A 99 -0.64 8.34 4.63
CA ASP A 99 0.25 9.27 5.33
C ASP A 99 1.06 10.11 4.32
N ALA A 100 1.53 9.49 3.24
CA ALA A 100 2.22 10.19 2.16
C ALA A 100 1.28 11.17 1.42
N MET A 101 0.07 10.75 1.09
CA MET A 101 -0.95 11.61 0.47
C MET A 101 -1.30 12.79 1.38
N LYS A 102 -1.52 12.54 2.67
CA LYS A 102 -1.79 13.61 3.66
C LYS A 102 -0.65 14.61 3.71
N ALA A 103 0.60 14.13 3.81
CA ALA A 103 1.78 14.99 3.85
C ALA A 103 1.89 15.87 2.59
N GLU A 104 1.67 15.29 1.40
CA GLU A 104 1.70 16.03 0.13
C GLU A 104 0.61 17.10 0.05
N LEU A 105 -0.63 16.76 0.41
CA LEU A 105 -1.74 17.71 0.40
C LEU A 105 -1.59 18.81 1.47
N THR A 106 -1.05 18.47 2.63
CA THR A 106 -0.73 19.45 3.69
C THR A 106 0.33 20.44 3.20
N ALA A 107 1.42 19.95 2.59
CA ALA A 107 2.44 20.81 2.02
C ALA A 107 1.87 21.73 0.92
N TYR A 108 1.01 21.20 0.08
CA TYR A 108 0.33 21.97 -0.96
C TYR A 108 -0.62 23.04 -0.38
N SER A 109 -1.40 22.70 0.65
CA SER A 109 -2.26 23.66 1.35
C SER A 109 -1.43 24.80 2.01
N ARG A 110 -0.32 24.45 2.66
CA ARG A 110 0.62 25.45 3.20
C ARG A 110 1.19 26.36 2.10
N GLU A 111 1.50 25.80 0.92
CA GLU A 111 1.97 26.59 -0.22
C GLU A 111 0.93 27.64 -0.64
N LYS A 112 -0.33 27.25 -0.73
CA LYS A 112 -1.46 28.11 -1.15
C LYS A 112 -1.89 29.14 -0.12
N ALA A 113 -1.58 28.96 1.17
CA ALA A 113 -1.94 29.85 2.25
C ALA A 113 -1.14 31.19 2.22
N THR A 114 -1.17 31.89 1.10
CA THR A 114 -0.36 33.09 0.86
C THR A 114 -0.77 34.24 1.78
N TYR A 115 -2.08 34.51 1.91
CA TYR A 115 -2.60 35.56 2.80
C TYR A 115 -2.17 35.30 4.25
N ILE A 116 -2.30 34.07 4.73
CA ILE A 116 -1.89 33.69 6.08
C ILE A 116 -0.40 33.95 6.31
N LYS A 117 0.46 33.57 5.32
CA LYS A 117 1.91 33.80 5.41
C LYS A 117 2.27 35.28 5.51
N GLU A 118 1.53 36.15 4.82
CA GLU A 118 1.76 37.58 4.80
C GLU A 118 1.24 38.29 6.06
N HIS A 119 0.18 37.74 6.68
CA HIS A 119 -0.56 38.37 7.76
C HIS A 119 -0.52 37.61 9.09
N TYR A 120 0.24 36.54 9.22
CA TYR A 120 0.18 35.64 10.39
C TYR A 120 0.46 36.36 11.73
N THR A 121 1.25 37.44 11.71
CA THR A 121 1.54 38.26 12.89
C THR A 121 0.30 39.01 13.45
N GLU A 122 -0.73 39.19 12.64
CA GLU A 122 -2.00 39.77 13.06
C GLU A 122 -2.82 38.82 13.93
N PHE A 123 -2.61 37.50 13.75
CA PHE A 123 -3.27 36.44 14.52
C PHE A 123 -2.70 36.28 15.95
N TRP A 124 -1.53 36.85 16.25
CA TRP A 124 -0.94 36.88 17.59
C TRP A 124 -1.79 37.68 18.62
N LYS A 125 -2.64 38.55 18.17
CA LYS A 125 -3.49 39.39 19.05
C LYS A 125 -4.47 38.55 19.88
N TYR A 126 -4.59 37.26 19.58
CA TYR A 126 -5.55 36.37 20.23
C TYR A 126 -4.92 35.35 21.21
N GLY A 127 -3.67 35.59 21.64
CA GLY A 127 -3.05 34.78 22.70
C GLY A 127 -2.59 33.38 22.32
N THR A 128 -2.18 33.21 21.08
CA THR A 128 -1.65 31.91 20.60
C THR A 128 -0.13 31.88 20.75
N ASP A 129 0.38 30.72 21.25
CA ASP A 129 1.80 30.51 21.56
C ASP A 129 2.62 30.07 20.33
N PHE A 130 2.65 30.83 19.24
CA PHE A 130 3.52 30.55 18.11
C PHE A 130 4.36 31.80 17.73
N ASN A 131 5.61 31.57 17.34
CA ASN A 131 6.57 32.60 16.97
C ASN A 131 6.89 32.66 15.48
N THR A 132 6.54 31.57 14.74
CA THR A 132 6.76 31.44 13.30
C THR A 132 5.50 30.99 12.59
N ILE A 133 5.45 31.16 11.27
CA ILE A 133 4.35 30.68 10.45
C ILE A 133 4.30 29.14 10.45
N GLU A 134 5.45 28.49 10.53
CA GLU A 134 5.55 27.04 10.61
C GLU A 134 4.93 26.51 11.90
N GLU A 135 5.22 27.15 13.05
CA GLU A 135 4.59 26.83 14.34
C GLU A 135 3.07 27.02 14.30
N TYR A 136 2.59 28.07 13.64
CA TYR A 136 1.15 28.27 13.42
C TYR A 136 0.52 27.14 12.64
N PHE A 137 1.12 26.75 11.51
CA PHE A 137 0.60 25.63 10.72
C PHE A 137 0.60 24.33 11.51
N GLU A 138 1.68 24.02 12.22
CA GLU A 138 1.77 22.82 13.05
C GLU A 138 0.75 22.80 14.19
N LEU A 139 0.51 23.96 14.83
CA LEU A 139 -0.48 24.07 15.89
C LEU A 139 -1.89 23.78 15.32
N LYS A 140 -2.24 24.40 14.19
CA LYS A 140 -3.53 24.17 13.52
C LYS A 140 -3.69 22.70 13.15
N GLU A 141 -2.70 22.08 12.54
CA GLU A 141 -2.75 20.67 12.12
C GLU A 141 -2.88 19.68 13.27
N LYS A 142 -2.39 20.04 14.46
CA LYS A 142 -2.51 19.22 15.69
C LYS A 142 -3.83 19.46 16.44
N SER A 143 -4.39 20.64 16.37
CA SER A 143 -5.53 21.07 17.19
C SER A 143 -6.88 20.96 16.47
N VAL A 144 -6.88 20.98 15.14
CA VAL A 144 -8.12 21.03 14.35
C VAL A 144 -8.54 19.63 13.94
N THR A 145 -9.77 19.26 14.28
CA THR A 145 -10.38 17.98 13.96
C THR A 145 -11.79 18.18 13.39
N PRO A 146 -12.40 17.19 12.73
CA PRO A 146 -13.77 17.30 12.21
C PRO A 146 -14.82 17.62 13.29
N GLU A 147 -14.52 17.32 14.57
CA GLU A 147 -15.45 17.59 15.69
C GLU A 147 -15.39 19.03 16.19
N ASN A 148 -14.26 19.75 16.00
CA ASN A 148 -14.03 21.07 16.58
C ASN A 148 -13.82 22.19 15.56
N ALA A 149 -13.93 21.90 14.26
CA ALA A 149 -13.72 22.86 13.19
C ALA A 149 -14.87 22.88 12.19
N GLY A 150 -15.00 23.96 11.47
CA GLY A 150 -15.78 24.00 10.25
C GLY A 150 -15.10 23.16 9.17
N TYR A 151 -15.86 22.64 8.24
CA TYR A 151 -15.32 21.96 7.04
C TYR A 151 -16.19 22.27 5.83
N ASP A 152 -15.55 22.51 4.69
CA ASP A 152 -16.28 22.81 3.47
C ASP A 152 -16.59 21.55 2.65
N ALA A 153 -15.79 20.49 2.78
CA ALA A 153 -16.01 19.28 2.02
C ALA A 153 -15.56 18.03 2.75
N VAL A 154 -16.41 17.01 2.66
CA VAL A 154 -16.10 15.64 3.05
C VAL A 154 -16.15 14.78 1.79
N TYR A 155 -15.04 14.14 1.45
CA TYR A 155 -14.99 13.21 0.33
C TYR A 155 -14.77 11.81 0.88
N VAL A 156 -15.73 10.94 0.58
CA VAL A 156 -15.65 9.51 0.89
C VAL A 156 -15.38 8.78 -0.41
N ILE A 157 -14.12 8.47 -0.67
CA ILE A 157 -13.70 7.81 -1.91
C ILE A 157 -12.92 6.54 -1.56
N PRO A 158 -13.22 5.41 -2.20
CA PRO A 158 -12.34 4.26 -2.14
C PRO A 158 -11.09 4.59 -2.96
N TYR A 159 -9.95 4.60 -2.31
CA TYR A 159 -8.67 4.77 -3.00
C TYR A 159 -8.13 3.41 -3.41
N THR A 160 -7.67 3.32 -4.65
CA THR A 160 -6.87 2.20 -5.14
C THR A 160 -5.50 2.73 -5.56
N GLN A 161 -4.50 1.87 -5.58
CA GLN A 161 -3.16 2.26 -6.04
C GLN A 161 -3.19 2.83 -7.48
N ASP A 162 -4.09 2.34 -8.32
CA ASP A 162 -4.18 2.76 -9.72
C ASP A 162 -4.75 4.19 -9.88
N ASN A 163 -5.51 4.69 -8.90
CA ASN A 163 -6.11 6.02 -8.96
C ASN A 163 -5.63 6.98 -7.85
N LEU A 164 -4.60 6.61 -7.09
CA LEU A 164 -4.08 7.43 -5.99
C LEU A 164 -3.59 8.79 -6.49
N ASP A 165 -2.80 8.80 -7.57
CA ASP A 165 -2.26 10.03 -8.15
C ASP A 165 -3.38 10.94 -8.68
N GLU A 166 -4.40 10.37 -9.34
CA GLU A 166 -5.57 11.13 -9.81
C GLU A 166 -6.36 11.73 -8.65
N THR A 167 -6.48 10.98 -7.55
CA THR A 167 -7.14 11.44 -6.32
C THR A 167 -6.39 12.60 -5.68
N ILE A 168 -5.06 12.52 -5.61
CA ILE A 168 -4.22 13.63 -5.10
C ILE A 168 -4.43 14.88 -5.96
N GLN A 169 -4.42 14.75 -7.29
CA GLN A 169 -4.65 15.90 -8.18
C GLN A 169 -6.07 16.47 -8.04
N LEU A 170 -7.08 15.64 -7.82
CA LEU A 170 -8.43 16.09 -7.54
C LEU A 170 -8.49 16.94 -6.26
N TYR A 171 -7.83 16.50 -5.20
CA TYR A 171 -7.81 17.24 -3.94
C TYR A 171 -6.98 18.51 -4.02
N LYS A 172 -5.90 18.56 -4.79
CA LYS A 172 -5.16 19.80 -5.05
C LYS A 172 -6.05 20.84 -5.73
N ARG A 173 -6.82 20.44 -6.74
CA ARG A 173 -7.81 21.35 -7.38
C ARG A 173 -8.89 21.82 -6.41
N LYS A 174 -9.29 20.96 -5.44
CA LYS A 174 -10.24 21.39 -4.40
C LYS A 174 -9.60 22.41 -3.44
N ILE A 175 -8.36 22.21 -3.06
CA ILE A 175 -7.60 23.18 -2.25
C ILE A 175 -7.49 24.51 -3.00
N ASP A 176 -7.13 24.52 -4.28
CA ASP A 176 -7.10 25.74 -5.10
C ASP A 176 -8.45 26.48 -5.07
N TYR A 177 -9.55 25.74 -5.31
CA TYR A 177 -10.90 26.33 -5.26
C TYR A 177 -11.25 26.92 -3.88
N LEU A 178 -10.85 26.26 -2.79
CA LEU A 178 -11.11 26.78 -1.43
C LEU A 178 -10.34 28.07 -1.17
N TYR A 179 -9.08 28.15 -1.55
CA TYR A 179 -8.28 29.38 -1.40
C TYR A 179 -8.71 30.51 -2.35
N GLU A 180 -9.27 30.19 -3.52
CA GLU A 180 -9.89 31.20 -4.39
C GLU A 180 -11.16 31.77 -3.77
N LYS A 181 -11.92 30.99 -3.02
CA LYS A 181 -13.18 31.37 -2.40
C LYS A 181 -12.97 32.11 -1.08
N GLU A 182 -12.12 31.57 -0.21
CA GLU A 182 -11.83 32.06 1.14
C GLU A 182 -10.32 31.93 1.43
N GLY A 183 -9.54 32.90 0.97
CA GLY A 183 -8.08 32.84 1.04
C GLY A 183 -7.47 33.26 2.37
N ASP A 184 -8.28 33.81 3.29
CA ASP A 184 -7.90 34.34 4.59
C ASP A 184 -7.91 33.29 5.73
N VAL A 185 -8.19 32.03 5.41
CA VAL A 185 -8.15 30.89 6.34
C VAL A 185 -7.11 29.87 5.91
N TYR A 186 -6.63 29.06 6.85
CA TYR A 186 -5.76 27.93 6.56
C TYR A 186 -6.56 26.62 6.57
N TYR A 187 -6.56 25.91 5.45
CA TYR A 187 -7.24 24.62 5.31
C TYR A 187 -6.35 23.47 5.73
N VAL A 188 -6.66 22.87 6.88
CA VAL A 188 -6.00 21.68 7.39
C VAL A 188 -6.54 20.45 6.65
N VAL A 189 -5.66 19.64 6.10
CA VAL A 189 -6.04 18.36 5.47
C VAL A 189 -6.07 17.27 6.53
N TYR A 190 -7.26 16.74 6.78
CA TYR A 190 -7.48 15.64 7.70
C TYR A 190 -8.00 14.41 6.95
N ILE A 191 -7.40 13.26 7.19
CA ILE A 191 -7.77 12.01 6.52
C ILE A 191 -7.90 10.91 7.57
N GLU A 192 -9.02 10.22 7.57
CA GLU A 192 -9.28 9.11 8.47
C GLU A 192 -9.98 7.94 7.76
N ASN A 193 -9.99 6.77 8.40
CA ASN A 193 -10.86 5.69 7.97
C ASN A 193 -12.31 6.13 8.08
N CYS A 194 -13.13 5.79 7.09
CA CYS A 194 -14.54 6.16 7.12
C CYS A 194 -15.18 5.78 8.44
N PRO A 195 -15.77 6.74 9.14
CA PRO A 195 -16.44 6.49 10.41
C PRO A 195 -17.63 5.53 10.22
N ASN A 196 -17.93 4.76 11.26
CA ASN A 196 -19.07 3.83 11.30
C ASN A 196 -19.02 2.66 10.30
N GLY A 197 -17.83 2.26 9.85
CA GLY A 197 -17.68 1.11 8.95
C GLY A 197 -18.29 1.32 7.56
N HIS A 198 -18.48 2.57 7.14
CA HIS A 198 -18.91 2.89 5.79
C HIS A 198 -17.97 2.23 4.78
N ARG A 199 -18.57 1.59 3.78
CA ARG A 199 -17.86 0.95 2.68
C ARG A 199 -18.43 1.45 1.37
N VAL A 200 -17.55 1.74 0.42
CA VAL A 200 -17.97 2.03 -0.95
C VAL A 200 -17.70 0.78 -1.79
N ASN A 201 -18.74 0.22 -2.40
CA ASN A 201 -18.67 -1.04 -3.15
C ASN A 201 -17.99 -2.19 -2.38
N SER A 202 -18.35 -2.35 -1.07
CA SER A 202 -17.79 -3.37 -0.16
C SER A 202 -16.31 -3.19 0.21
N ASN A 203 -15.64 -2.13 -0.27
CA ASN A 203 -14.27 -1.81 0.08
C ASN A 203 -14.20 -0.83 1.25
N PRO A 204 -13.15 -0.92 2.12
CA PRO A 204 -12.85 0.13 3.08
C PRO A 204 -12.71 1.46 2.35
N CYS A 205 -13.22 2.53 2.94
CA CYS A 205 -13.07 3.88 2.41
C CYS A 205 -12.29 4.77 3.37
N TRP A 206 -11.82 5.89 2.84
CA TRP A 206 -11.16 6.96 3.59
C TRP A 206 -11.97 8.24 3.43
N ALA A 207 -12.15 8.96 4.53
CA ALA A 207 -12.76 10.28 4.51
C ALA A 207 -11.67 11.35 4.51
N THR A 208 -11.76 12.31 3.60
CA THR A 208 -10.86 13.47 3.55
C THR A 208 -11.65 14.72 3.84
N TYR A 209 -11.16 15.50 4.79
CA TYR A 209 -11.75 16.76 5.25
C TYR A 209 -10.78 17.90 4.99
N PHE A 210 -11.29 19.03 4.57
CA PHE A 210 -10.58 20.30 4.50
C PHE A 210 -11.15 21.20 5.59
N LEU A 211 -10.45 21.27 6.72
CA LEU A 211 -10.91 21.89 7.95
C LEU A 211 -10.40 23.34 8.02
N TYR A 212 -11.21 24.27 8.55
CA TYR A 212 -10.85 25.68 8.72
C TYR A 212 -11.32 26.27 10.05
#